data_9b61b4983138602815f03bb6df76c9b7
#
_entry.id   9b61b4983138602815f03bb6df76c9b7
#
_cell.length_a   1.000
_cell.length_b   1.000
_cell.length_c   1.000
_cell.angle_alpha   90.00
_cell.angle_beta   90.00
_cell.angle_gamma   90.00
#
_symmetry.space_group_name_H-M   'P 1'
#
loop_
_entity.id
_entity.type
_entity.pdbx_description
1 polymer ?
#
loop_
_entity_poly.entity_id
_entity_poly.type
_entity_poly.pdbx_seq_one_letter_code
_entity_poly.pdbx_strand_id
1 'polypeptide(L)'
;MRTLAHNRKGIFFTIIAIILVTVLSVAFVPTEQATFKDRLPAVKSRVSMANDYVKNIRYSYLGEALQTSGRDAMVAMVLYANKTTYFSDYNAVSNNFTELMLNGTINGKAVEDYLGSNDASYSVMRGRTFFHKLGAIENASRDTLLITTSFKRNLSDYTVIVYQSNETGPWRIGVNLTTQYFINASLSSWDITQTVSTTFPIEGLLDPVYLINASRFNNMIIRTNSTVWNISNVSKLIEDQRYKEDSTAPSFLMRLYYNMSSGSGSACCGIESPVNPNRLNIDKCTRKSYIDWCFFGPNCAPDAAGEGKIWNITGITTYTPGGKFYGFKLDTSHAASYNITSSTTGEMGTVSC
;
A
#
# COMPACT_ATOMS: atom_id res chain seq x y z
N MET A 1 16.05 58.75 -91.27
CA MET A 1 16.70 57.73 -90.40
C MET A 1 17.12 58.35 -89.10
N ARG A 2 16.15 58.53 -88.16
CA ARG A 2 16.40 59.06 -86.81
C ARG A 2 15.37 58.48 -85.85
N THR A 3 15.46 57.21 -85.43
CA THR A 3 14.58 56.66 -84.47
C THR A 3 15.06 55.41 -83.68
N LEU A 4 16.30 54.96 -83.93
CA LEU A 4 16.80 53.74 -83.28
C LEU A 4 17.80 53.96 -82.13
N ALA A 5 18.27 55.21 -81.92
CA ALA A 5 19.24 55.48 -80.86
C ALA A 5 18.59 55.76 -79.45
N HIS A 6 17.30 56.08 -79.44
CA HIS A 6 16.63 56.41 -78.18
C HIS A 6 16.12 55.18 -77.38
N ASN A 7 15.98 54.06 -78.04
CA ASN A 7 15.42 52.85 -77.44
C ASN A 7 16.45 52.01 -76.63
N ARG A 8 17.76 52.20 -76.89
CA ARG A 8 18.84 51.43 -76.21
C ARG A 8 18.96 51.82 -74.72
N LYS A 9 18.74 53.07 -74.35
CA LYS A 9 18.80 53.54 -72.96
C LYS A 9 17.62 53.00 -72.17
N GLY A 10 16.40 52.94 -72.73
CA GLY A 10 15.23 52.36 -72.08
C GLY A 10 15.36 50.87 -71.76
N ILE A 11 15.91 50.11 -72.77
CA ILE A 11 16.12 48.67 -72.56
C ILE A 11 17.19 48.40 -71.49
N PHE A 12 18.22 49.22 -71.37
CA PHE A 12 19.24 49.08 -70.33
C PHE A 12 18.67 49.38 -68.94
N PHE A 13 17.83 50.41 -68.77
CA PHE A 13 17.17 50.71 -67.50
C PHE A 13 16.16 49.61 -67.12
N THR A 14 15.47 49.00 -68.10
CA THR A 14 14.52 47.90 -67.80
C THR A 14 15.26 46.64 -67.32
N ILE A 15 16.37 46.35 -67.92
CA ILE A 15 17.20 45.21 -67.50
C ILE A 15 17.78 45.42 -66.10
N ILE A 16 18.29 46.61 -65.79
CA ILE A 16 18.77 46.97 -64.46
C ILE A 16 17.63 46.90 -63.45
N ALA A 17 16.44 47.41 -63.78
CA ALA A 17 15.28 47.33 -62.89
C ALA A 17 14.85 45.89 -62.62
N ILE A 18 14.86 45.02 -63.64
CA ILE A 18 14.56 43.58 -63.48
C ILE A 18 15.60 42.91 -62.61
N ILE A 19 16.90 43.17 -62.84
CA ILE A 19 17.98 42.62 -62.00
C ILE A 19 17.86 43.11 -60.57
N LEU A 20 17.56 44.38 -60.33
CA LEU A 20 17.41 44.95 -59.00
C LEU A 20 16.19 44.36 -58.26
N VAL A 21 15.06 44.19 -58.95
CA VAL A 21 13.85 43.54 -58.42
C VAL A 21 14.12 42.07 -58.09
N THR A 22 14.85 41.32 -58.96
CA THR A 22 15.20 39.92 -58.67
C THR A 22 16.17 39.80 -57.52
N VAL A 23 17.19 40.67 -57.42
CA VAL A 23 18.10 40.68 -56.26
C VAL A 23 17.38 41.03 -54.96
N LEU A 24 16.50 42.03 -55.00
CA LEU A 24 15.64 42.37 -53.86
C LEU A 24 14.72 41.20 -53.49
N SER A 25 14.07 40.57 -54.48
CA SER A 25 13.20 39.42 -54.23
C SER A 25 13.92 38.27 -53.59
N VAL A 26 15.16 37.99 -54.00
CA VAL A 26 16.02 36.94 -53.41
C VAL A 26 16.54 37.38 -52.05
N ALA A 27 16.87 38.66 -51.82
CA ALA A 27 17.30 39.20 -50.55
C ALA A 27 16.18 39.24 -49.51
N PHE A 28 14.95 39.38 -49.95
CA PHE A 28 13.76 39.39 -49.08
C PHE A 28 12.93 38.10 -49.12
N VAL A 29 13.46 37.00 -49.69
CA VAL A 29 12.89 35.65 -49.44
C VAL A 29 12.95 35.41 -47.92
N PRO A 30 11.79 35.30 -47.26
CA PRO A 30 11.81 35.12 -45.82
C PRO A 30 12.58 33.86 -45.48
N THR A 31 13.67 34.00 -44.74
CA THR A 31 14.44 32.87 -44.18
C THR A 31 13.66 32.09 -43.10
N GLU A 32 12.36 32.36 -42.97
CA GLU A 32 11.49 31.70 -42.00
C GLU A 32 11.40 30.19 -42.18
N GLN A 33 11.52 29.70 -43.44
CA GLN A 33 11.53 28.26 -43.68
C GLN A 33 12.80 27.55 -43.19
N ALA A 34 13.95 28.24 -43.24
CA ALA A 34 15.20 27.69 -42.70
C ALA A 34 15.16 27.63 -41.15
N THR A 35 14.66 28.69 -40.50
CA THR A 35 14.51 28.74 -39.02
C THR A 35 13.48 27.74 -38.52
N PHE A 36 12.47 27.39 -39.31
CA PHE A 36 11.46 26.40 -38.93
C PHE A 36 12.03 24.98 -38.98
N LYS A 37 12.78 24.63 -40.00
CA LYS A 37 13.44 23.30 -40.15
C LYS A 37 14.48 23.06 -39.07
N ASP A 38 15.21 24.08 -38.62
CA ASP A 38 16.23 23.97 -37.59
C ASP A 38 15.60 23.83 -36.17
N ARG A 39 14.39 24.35 -35.96
CA ARG A 39 13.64 24.23 -34.69
C ARG A 39 12.85 22.91 -34.57
N LEU A 40 12.56 22.22 -35.67
CA LEU A 40 11.79 20.99 -35.69
C LEU A 40 12.33 19.87 -34.79
N PRO A 41 13.66 19.62 -34.76
CA PRO A 41 14.25 18.60 -33.88
C PRO A 41 14.05 18.95 -32.39
N ALA A 42 14.24 20.23 -32.04
CA ALA A 42 14.05 20.69 -30.64
C ALA A 42 12.60 20.58 -30.18
N VAL A 43 11.66 20.93 -31.05
CA VAL A 43 10.22 20.78 -30.76
C VAL A 43 9.83 19.30 -30.60
N LYS A 44 10.30 18.43 -31.50
CA LYS A 44 10.08 16.96 -31.40
C LYS A 44 10.65 16.41 -30.11
N SER A 45 11.88 16.80 -29.73
CA SER A 45 12.51 16.36 -28.49
C SER A 45 11.68 16.80 -27.26
N ARG A 46 11.20 18.04 -27.21
CA ARG A 46 10.35 18.53 -26.13
C ARG A 46 9.02 17.80 -26.03
N VAL A 47 8.37 17.55 -27.16
CA VAL A 47 7.12 16.80 -27.20
C VAL A 47 7.34 15.35 -26.72
N SER A 48 8.42 14.71 -27.17
CA SER A 48 8.78 13.36 -26.70
C SER A 48 8.99 13.34 -25.19
N MET A 49 9.81 14.27 -24.67
CA MET A 49 10.09 14.38 -23.24
C MET A 49 8.80 14.60 -22.41
N ALA A 50 7.90 15.45 -22.88
CA ALA A 50 6.61 15.68 -22.20
C ALA A 50 5.74 14.42 -22.22
N ASN A 51 5.66 13.70 -23.32
CA ASN A 51 4.93 12.44 -23.41
C ASN A 51 5.53 11.36 -22.51
N ASP A 52 6.86 11.26 -22.46
CA ASP A 52 7.54 10.30 -21.59
C ASP A 52 7.34 10.63 -20.10
N TYR A 53 7.33 11.92 -19.75
CA TYR A 53 6.98 12.38 -18.41
C TYR A 53 5.55 11.99 -18.05
N VAL A 54 4.56 12.28 -18.91
CA VAL A 54 3.14 11.91 -18.69
C VAL A 54 3.01 10.40 -18.51
N LYS A 55 3.66 9.59 -19.34
CA LYS A 55 3.67 8.13 -19.21
C LYS A 55 4.26 7.69 -17.87
N ASN A 56 5.39 8.28 -17.47
CA ASN A 56 6.04 7.93 -16.20
C ASN A 56 5.13 8.24 -15.00
N ILE A 57 4.54 9.44 -14.96
CA ILE A 57 3.55 9.77 -13.91
C ILE A 57 2.43 8.75 -13.89
N ARG A 58 1.85 8.47 -15.05
CA ARG A 58 0.66 7.64 -15.18
C ARG A 58 0.89 6.17 -14.82
N TYR A 59 2.00 5.58 -15.25
CA TYR A 59 2.20 4.13 -15.21
C TYR A 59 3.19 3.66 -14.15
N SER A 60 4.02 4.55 -13.59
CA SER A 60 5.03 4.19 -12.60
C SER A 60 4.90 5.00 -11.32
N TYR A 61 5.11 6.30 -11.40
CA TYR A 61 5.28 7.16 -10.22
C TYR A 61 4.09 7.12 -9.25
N LEU A 62 2.85 7.28 -9.77
CA LEU A 62 1.66 7.27 -8.91
C LEU A 62 1.47 5.94 -8.19
N GLY A 63 1.77 4.81 -8.87
CA GLY A 63 1.71 3.48 -8.26
C GLY A 63 2.71 3.31 -7.12
N GLU A 64 3.96 3.70 -7.33
CA GLU A 64 5.02 3.62 -6.32
C GLU A 64 4.78 4.58 -5.14
N ALA A 65 4.32 5.81 -5.44
CA ALA A 65 3.95 6.78 -4.42
C ALA A 65 2.80 6.26 -3.55
N LEU A 66 1.77 5.67 -4.17
CA LEU A 66 0.62 5.07 -3.48
C LEU A 66 1.04 3.87 -2.64
N GLN A 67 1.86 2.98 -3.17
CA GLN A 67 2.35 1.79 -2.46
C GLN A 67 3.11 2.16 -1.19
N THR A 68 4.07 3.07 -1.31
CA THR A 68 4.91 3.47 -0.18
C THR A 68 4.14 4.27 0.86
N SER A 69 3.30 5.23 0.44
CA SER A 69 2.48 6.00 1.37
C SER A 69 1.40 5.15 2.05
N GLY A 70 0.82 4.20 1.31
CA GLY A 70 -0.15 3.25 1.87
C GLY A 70 0.46 2.33 2.92
N ARG A 71 1.68 1.81 2.68
CA ARG A 71 2.38 0.99 3.67
C ARG A 71 2.73 1.80 4.92
N ASP A 72 3.25 3.02 4.77
CA ASP A 72 3.59 3.88 5.89
C ASP A 72 2.35 4.28 6.69
N ALA A 73 1.21 4.57 6.02
CA ALA A 73 -0.08 4.82 6.67
C ALA A 73 -0.55 3.62 7.48
N MET A 74 -0.39 2.40 6.97
CA MET A 74 -0.78 1.19 7.70
C MET A 74 0.07 0.98 8.96
N VAL A 75 1.38 1.24 8.90
CA VAL A 75 2.25 1.26 10.08
C VAL A 75 1.74 2.28 11.11
N ALA A 76 1.42 3.50 10.65
CA ALA A 76 0.91 4.56 11.52
C ALA A 76 -0.43 4.19 12.17
N MET A 77 -1.33 3.52 11.44
CA MET A 77 -2.61 3.03 11.99
C MET A 77 -2.42 2.02 13.12
N VAL A 78 -1.53 1.05 12.93
CA VAL A 78 -1.22 0.05 13.97
C VAL A 78 -0.64 0.72 15.22
N LEU A 79 0.27 1.66 15.06
CA LEU A 79 0.84 2.41 16.17
C LEU A 79 -0.20 3.30 16.87
N TYR A 80 -1.08 3.93 16.11
CA TYR A 80 -2.19 4.71 16.65
C TYR A 80 -3.15 3.83 17.47
N ALA A 81 -3.57 2.67 16.94
CA ALA A 81 -4.42 1.73 17.63
C ALA A 81 -3.78 1.22 18.95
N ASN A 82 -2.47 1.00 18.96
CA ASN A 82 -1.74 0.63 20.17
C ASN A 82 -1.77 1.71 21.27
N LYS A 83 -1.83 2.98 20.88
CA LYS A 83 -1.90 4.12 21.83
C LYS A 83 -3.31 4.44 22.28
N THR A 84 -4.30 4.14 21.47
CA THR A 84 -5.71 4.47 21.71
C THR A 84 -6.52 3.21 22.01
N THR A 85 -7.05 2.60 20.99
CA THR A 85 -7.81 1.35 20.99
C THR A 85 -8.06 0.93 19.54
N TYR A 86 -8.78 -0.18 19.33
CA TYR A 86 -9.26 -0.61 18.03
C TYR A 86 -10.16 0.43 17.36
N PHE A 87 -10.18 0.44 16.05
CA PHE A 87 -11.16 1.21 15.27
C PHE A 87 -12.56 0.62 15.48
N SER A 88 -13.61 1.44 15.31
CA SER A 88 -14.99 1.00 15.56
C SER A 88 -15.47 -0.06 14.56
N ASP A 89 -15.08 0.08 13.31
CA ASP A 89 -15.53 -0.76 12.19
C ASP A 89 -14.63 -0.58 10.97
N TYR A 90 -14.95 -1.29 9.89
CA TYR A 90 -14.21 -1.20 8.63
C TYR A 90 -14.24 0.20 7.99
N ASN A 91 -15.34 0.94 8.13
CA ASN A 91 -15.43 2.30 7.58
C ASN A 91 -14.47 3.24 8.31
N ALA A 92 -14.37 3.10 9.63
CA ALA A 92 -13.38 3.85 10.42
C ALA A 92 -11.95 3.50 10.00
N VAL A 93 -11.64 2.21 9.75
CA VAL A 93 -10.34 1.78 9.22
C VAL A 93 -10.09 2.43 7.86
N SER A 94 -11.04 2.38 6.93
CA SER A 94 -10.90 2.91 5.57
C SER A 94 -10.72 4.43 5.57
N ASN A 95 -11.52 5.15 6.35
CA ASN A 95 -11.48 6.61 6.43
C ASN A 95 -10.17 7.11 7.05
N ASN A 96 -9.76 6.52 8.17
CA ASN A 96 -8.49 6.89 8.82
C ASN A 96 -7.27 6.50 7.99
N PHE A 97 -7.32 5.36 7.29
CA PHE A 97 -6.29 4.98 6.33
C PHE A 97 -6.16 6.01 5.22
N THR A 98 -7.28 6.44 4.65
CA THR A 98 -7.32 7.45 3.58
C THR A 98 -6.70 8.77 4.03
N GLU A 99 -7.11 9.27 5.20
CA GLU A 99 -6.62 10.53 5.76
C GLU A 99 -5.11 10.46 6.08
N LEU A 100 -4.66 9.37 6.69
CA LEU A 100 -3.25 9.14 6.98
C LEU A 100 -2.41 9.06 5.70
N MET A 101 -2.84 8.25 4.75
CA MET A 101 -2.10 8.05 3.51
C MET A 101 -1.97 9.34 2.71
N LEU A 102 -3.06 10.10 2.58
CA LEU A 102 -3.07 11.33 1.80
C LEU A 102 -2.36 12.47 2.52
N ASN A 103 -2.62 12.69 3.81
CA ASN A 103 -2.25 13.90 4.54
C ASN A 103 -1.44 13.67 5.83
N GLY A 104 -1.41 12.45 6.36
CA GLY A 104 -0.68 12.11 7.60
C GLY A 104 -1.43 12.46 8.87
N THR A 105 -2.75 12.64 8.80
CA THR A 105 -3.59 13.02 9.92
C THR A 105 -4.61 11.94 10.26
N ILE A 106 -5.13 11.98 11.49
CA ILE A 106 -6.30 11.22 11.95
C ILE A 106 -7.24 12.21 12.62
N ASN A 107 -8.49 12.30 12.13
CA ASN A 107 -9.47 13.28 12.59
C ASN A 107 -8.92 14.73 12.56
N GLY A 108 -8.19 15.07 11.50
CA GLY A 108 -7.61 16.38 11.27
C GLY A 108 -6.38 16.73 12.11
N LYS A 109 -5.88 15.81 12.95
CA LYS A 109 -4.67 16.00 13.77
C LYS A 109 -3.54 15.13 13.24
N ALA A 110 -2.31 15.66 13.27
CA ALA A 110 -1.13 14.88 12.88
C ALA A 110 -1.03 13.62 13.73
N VAL A 111 -0.73 12.48 13.10
CA VAL A 111 -0.64 11.20 13.82
C VAL A 111 0.49 11.21 14.84
N GLU A 112 1.54 11.96 14.60
CA GLU A 112 2.67 12.17 15.51
C GLU A 112 2.24 12.74 16.86
N ASP A 113 1.22 13.59 16.90
CA ASP A 113 0.68 14.17 18.13
C ASP A 113 0.09 13.10 19.05
N TYR A 114 -0.53 12.06 18.48
CA TYR A 114 -1.04 10.91 19.24
C TYR A 114 0.08 9.97 19.69
N LEU A 115 1.12 9.83 18.90
CA LEU A 115 2.24 8.93 19.21
C LEU A 115 3.17 9.53 20.28
N GLY A 116 3.03 10.83 20.56
CA GLY A 116 3.82 11.53 21.60
C GLY A 116 5.30 11.66 21.24
N SER A 117 5.64 11.54 19.94
CA SER A 117 7.00 11.69 19.48
C SER A 117 7.25 13.13 19.01
N ASN A 118 7.77 13.96 19.92
CA ASN A 118 8.31 15.26 19.52
C ASN A 118 9.67 15.13 18.77
N ASP A 119 10.17 13.92 18.64
CA ASP A 119 11.42 13.62 17.97
C ASP A 119 11.19 13.44 16.46
N ALA A 120 11.73 14.35 15.68
CA ALA A 120 11.64 14.33 14.21
C ALA A 120 12.21 13.04 13.58
N SER A 121 13.06 12.30 14.30
CA SER A 121 13.63 11.01 13.86
C SER A 121 12.61 9.85 13.90
N TYR A 122 11.50 10.00 14.63
CA TYR A 122 10.43 9.00 14.76
C TYR A 122 9.14 9.36 14.03
N SER A 123 9.18 10.35 13.15
CA SER A 123 8.01 10.70 12.37
C SER A 123 7.64 9.58 11.39
N VAL A 124 6.46 8.96 11.60
CA VAL A 124 5.98 7.87 10.74
C VAL A 124 5.46 8.40 9.41
N MET A 125 4.78 9.56 9.41
CA MET A 125 4.10 10.10 8.23
C MET A 125 4.71 11.39 7.68
N ARG A 126 5.50 12.14 8.46
CA ARG A 126 6.10 13.40 7.98
C ARG A 126 7.00 13.15 6.76
N GLY A 127 6.70 13.82 5.66
CA GLY A 127 7.43 13.66 4.40
C GLY A 127 7.12 12.35 3.64
N ARG A 128 6.21 11.50 4.15
CA ARG A 128 5.90 10.19 3.57
C ARG A 128 4.49 10.09 3.00
N THR A 129 3.67 11.12 3.20
CA THR A 129 2.29 11.16 2.71
C THR A 129 2.25 11.20 1.19
N PHE A 130 1.16 10.76 0.62
CA PHE A 130 0.93 10.82 -0.83
C PHE A 130 0.99 12.27 -1.33
N PHE A 131 0.37 13.23 -0.61
CA PHE A 131 0.42 14.65 -0.96
C PHE A 131 1.84 15.22 -0.93
N HIS A 132 2.67 14.79 0.01
CA HIS A 132 4.08 15.21 0.03
C HIS A 132 4.82 14.71 -1.23
N LYS A 133 4.63 13.46 -1.62
CA LYS A 133 5.23 12.89 -2.84
C LYS A 133 4.73 13.59 -4.10
N LEU A 134 3.42 13.89 -4.19
CA LEU A 134 2.88 14.68 -5.29
C LEU A 134 3.52 16.06 -5.37
N GLY A 135 3.72 16.75 -4.23
CA GLY A 135 4.44 18.03 -4.19
C GLY A 135 5.89 17.94 -4.64
N ALA A 136 6.56 16.86 -4.29
CA ALA A 136 7.94 16.63 -4.72
C ALA A 136 8.05 16.51 -6.25
N ILE A 137 7.15 15.76 -6.90
CA ILE A 137 7.17 15.62 -8.37
C ILE A 137 6.71 16.89 -9.08
N GLU A 138 5.74 17.64 -8.53
CA GLU A 138 5.34 18.95 -9.06
C GLU A 138 6.52 19.92 -9.08
N ASN A 139 7.27 20.01 -7.99
CA ASN A 139 8.46 20.85 -7.89
C ASN A 139 9.57 20.39 -8.84
N ALA A 140 9.87 19.09 -8.82
CA ALA A 140 10.91 18.52 -9.68
C ALA A 140 10.59 18.74 -11.17
N SER A 141 9.35 18.53 -11.61
CA SER A 141 8.95 18.72 -13.01
C SER A 141 9.03 20.18 -13.44
N ARG A 142 8.61 21.09 -12.57
CA ARG A 142 8.68 22.54 -12.84
C ARG A 142 10.13 23.01 -12.96
N ASP A 143 10.97 22.60 -12.00
CA ASP A 143 12.33 23.13 -11.87
C ASP A 143 13.32 22.52 -12.88
N THR A 144 13.09 21.25 -13.29
CA THR A 144 14.02 20.53 -14.20
C THR A 144 13.51 20.42 -15.63
N LEU A 145 12.21 20.23 -15.83
CA LEU A 145 11.62 19.96 -17.14
C LEU A 145 10.85 21.15 -17.71
N LEU A 146 10.59 22.18 -16.90
CA LEU A 146 9.70 23.31 -17.22
C LEU A 146 8.29 22.82 -17.58
N ILE A 147 7.85 21.74 -16.92
CA ILE A 147 6.50 21.17 -17.04
C ILE A 147 5.75 21.48 -15.74
N THR A 148 4.60 22.14 -15.86
CA THR A 148 3.74 22.40 -14.73
C THR A 148 2.79 21.22 -14.54
N THR A 149 2.92 20.54 -13.41
CA THR A 149 1.98 19.50 -12.97
C THR A 149 1.20 20.02 -11.79
N SER A 150 -0.09 19.79 -11.74
CA SER A 150 -0.97 20.23 -10.66
C SER A 150 -1.90 19.11 -10.25
N PHE A 151 -1.77 18.67 -9.00
CA PHE A 151 -2.66 17.73 -8.34
C PHE A 151 -3.61 18.45 -7.40
N LYS A 152 -4.82 17.96 -7.26
CA LYS A 152 -5.74 18.44 -6.24
C LYS A 152 -5.22 18.13 -4.85
N ARG A 153 -5.62 18.90 -3.83
CA ARG A 153 -5.09 18.77 -2.45
C ARG A 153 -6.17 18.55 -1.40
N ASN A 154 -7.45 18.56 -1.79
CA ASN A 154 -8.51 18.25 -0.85
C ASN A 154 -8.74 16.75 -0.76
N LEU A 155 -8.96 16.22 0.43
CA LEU A 155 -9.24 14.80 0.66
C LEU A 155 -10.46 14.32 -0.14
N SER A 156 -11.47 15.19 -0.29
CA SER A 156 -12.70 14.91 -1.05
C SER A 156 -12.50 14.74 -2.55
N ASP A 157 -11.37 15.18 -3.09
CA ASP A 157 -11.03 15.02 -4.51
C ASP A 157 -10.49 13.61 -4.85
N TYR A 158 -10.33 12.77 -3.82
CA TYR A 158 -9.77 11.43 -3.95
C TYR A 158 -10.78 10.38 -3.49
N THR A 159 -10.92 9.33 -4.27
CA THR A 159 -11.61 8.12 -3.82
C THR A 159 -10.57 7.06 -3.56
N VAL A 160 -10.50 6.62 -2.30
CA VAL A 160 -9.56 5.56 -1.86
C VAL A 160 -10.34 4.36 -1.36
N ILE A 161 -9.96 3.19 -1.82
CA ILE A 161 -10.50 1.89 -1.36
C ILE A 161 -9.31 1.06 -0.91
N VAL A 162 -9.31 0.70 0.37
CA VAL A 162 -8.34 -0.25 0.95
C VAL A 162 -9.04 -1.60 1.14
N TYR A 163 -8.39 -2.69 0.74
CA TYR A 163 -9.04 -4.00 0.77
C TYR A 163 -8.04 -5.15 0.92
N GLN A 164 -8.55 -6.29 1.36
CA GLN A 164 -7.95 -7.61 1.18
C GLN A 164 -8.98 -8.50 0.49
N SER A 165 -8.57 -9.19 -0.56
CA SER A 165 -9.45 -10.01 -1.40
C SER A 165 -8.73 -11.29 -1.82
N ASN A 166 -9.46 -12.21 -2.45
CA ASN A 166 -8.88 -13.44 -3.02
C ASN A 166 -7.73 -13.14 -4.00
N GLU A 167 -7.81 -12.02 -4.72
CA GLU A 167 -6.78 -11.63 -5.68
C GLU A 167 -5.50 -11.14 -5.00
N THR A 168 -5.63 -10.42 -3.89
CA THR A 168 -4.47 -9.94 -3.14
C THR A 168 -3.87 -11.03 -2.25
N GLY A 169 -4.67 -12.00 -1.87
CA GLY A 169 -4.32 -13.02 -0.88
C GLY A 169 -4.22 -12.46 0.55
N PRO A 170 -3.92 -13.30 1.53
CA PRO A 170 -3.87 -12.91 2.94
C PRO A 170 -2.66 -12.05 3.31
N TRP A 171 -1.61 -12.08 2.49
CA TRP A 171 -0.31 -11.44 2.79
C TRP A 171 -0.15 -10.03 2.22
N ARG A 172 -1.16 -9.53 1.53
CA ARG A 172 -1.09 -8.22 0.89
C ARG A 172 -2.36 -7.43 1.13
N ILE A 173 -2.20 -6.12 1.23
CA ILE A 173 -3.30 -5.15 1.23
C ILE A 173 -3.33 -4.50 -0.14
N GLY A 174 -4.50 -4.45 -0.76
CA GLY A 174 -4.77 -3.72 -1.98
C GLY A 174 -5.24 -2.31 -1.68
N VAL A 175 -4.83 -1.36 -2.51
CA VAL A 175 -5.30 0.03 -2.49
C VAL A 175 -5.61 0.49 -3.89
N ASN A 176 -6.82 0.97 -4.09
CA ASN A 176 -7.26 1.66 -5.30
C ASN A 176 -7.44 3.13 -4.97
N LEU A 177 -6.87 4.00 -5.79
CA LEU A 177 -6.97 5.44 -5.63
C LEU A 177 -7.39 6.05 -6.97
N THR A 178 -8.50 6.80 -6.98
CA THR A 178 -8.92 7.60 -8.12
C THR A 178 -8.54 9.06 -7.89
N THR A 179 -7.83 9.65 -8.84
CA THR A 179 -7.34 11.03 -8.78
C THR A 179 -7.47 11.74 -10.12
N GLN A 180 -7.57 13.06 -10.07
CA GLN A 180 -7.53 13.95 -11.23
C GLN A 180 -6.34 14.88 -11.11
N TYR A 181 -5.61 15.08 -12.20
CA TYR A 181 -4.48 16.00 -12.27
C TYR A 181 -4.31 16.60 -13.66
N PHE A 182 -3.69 17.77 -13.68
CA PHE A 182 -3.44 18.53 -14.89
C PHE A 182 -1.93 18.64 -15.14
N ILE A 183 -1.50 18.45 -16.39
CA ILE A 183 -0.12 18.62 -16.83
C ILE A 183 -0.09 19.62 -17.98
N ASN A 184 0.78 20.63 -17.89
CA ASN A 184 1.01 21.62 -18.93
C ASN A 184 2.49 21.68 -19.28
N ALA A 185 2.81 21.39 -20.53
CA ALA A 185 4.17 21.38 -21.09
C ALA A 185 4.39 22.46 -22.15
N SER A 186 3.72 23.61 -22.07
CA SER A 186 3.76 24.76 -22.99
C SER A 186 3.16 24.48 -24.38
N LEU A 187 3.52 23.35 -25.00
CA LEU A 187 3.05 22.96 -26.36
C LEU A 187 1.82 22.06 -26.32
N SER A 188 1.54 21.46 -25.18
CA SER A 188 0.40 20.57 -24.98
C SER A 188 0.02 20.50 -23.50
N SER A 189 -1.24 20.21 -23.27
CA SER A 189 -1.78 20.02 -21.90
C SER A 189 -2.62 18.76 -21.83
N TRP A 190 -2.66 18.16 -20.65
CA TRP A 190 -3.44 16.95 -20.35
C TRP A 190 -4.24 17.17 -19.08
N ASP A 191 -5.54 16.89 -19.15
CA ASP A 191 -6.41 16.72 -17.98
C ASP A 191 -6.71 15.23 -17.86
N ILE A 192 -6.23 14.62 -16.77
CA ILE A 192 -6.22 13.16 -16.63
C ILE A 192 -6.97 12.80 -15.35
N THR A 193 -8.01 11.99 -15.49
CA THR A 193 -8.63 11.25 -14.39
C THR A 193 -8.24 9.80 -14.54
N GLN A 194 -7.66 9.20 -13.50
CA GLN A 194 -7.30 7.79 -13.52
C GLN A 194 -7.45 7.13 -12.16
N THR A 195 -7.68 5.83 -12.19
CA THR A 195 -7.59 4.95 -11.03
C THR A 195 -6.24 4.25 -11.05
N VAL A 196 -5.53 4.35 -9.95
CA VAL A 196 -4.25 3.68 -9.71
C VAL A 196 -4.49 2.58 -8.70
N SER A 197 -4.05 1.37 -9.02
CA SER A 197 -4.15 0.20 -8.14
C SER A 197 -2.77 -0.27 -7.75
N THR A 198 -2.58 -0.60 -6.50
CA THR A 198 -1.32 -1.17 -6.00
C THR A 198 -1.57 -2.10 -4.83
N THR A 199 -0.55 -2.88 -4.48
CA THR A 199 -0.59 -3.73 -3.29
C THR A 199 0.71 -3.62 -2.51
N PHE A 200 0.64 -3.76 -1.19
CA PHE A 200 1.83 -3.84 -0.34
C PHE A 200 1.72 -5.00 0.67
N PRO A 201 2.85 -5.59 1.10
CA PRO A 201 2.85 -6.71 2.02
C PRO A 201 2.48 -6.28 3.44
N ILE A 202 1.80 -7.18 4.17
CA ILE A 202 1.58 -7.05 5.62
C ILE A 202 2.76 -7.61 6.42
N GLU A 203 3.62 -8.40 5.81
CA GLU A 203 4.82 -8.92 6.47
C GLU A 203 5.72 -7.77 6.94
N GLY A 204 6.19 -7.89 8.17
CA GLY A 204 6.93 -6.84 8.85
C GLY A 204 6.07 -5.78 9.53
N LEU A 205 4.73 -5.83 9.42
CA LEU A 205 3.83 -5.03 10.25
C LEU A 205 3.65 -5.71 11.62
N LEU A 206 3.36 -4.91 12.65
CA LEU A 206 2.98 -5.44 13.97
C LEU A 206 1.51 -5.85 13.95
N ASP A 207 1.18 -6.94 14.62
CA ASP A 207 -0.21 -7.38 14.75
C ASP A 207 -0.94 -6.55 15.83
N PRO A 208 -2.00 -5.81 15.45
CA PRO A 208 -2.74 -4.96 16.40
C PRO A 208 -3.39 -5.77 17.52
N VAL A 209 -3.76 -7.03 17.28
CA VAL A 209 -4.40 -7.88 18.30
C VAL A 209 -3.44 -8.21 19.44
N TYR A 210 -2.21 -8.56 19.12
CA TYR A 210 -1.18 -8.79 20.15
C TYR A 210 -0.76 -7.51 20.85
N LEU A 211 -0.61 -6.43 20.11
CA LEU A 211 -0.23 -5.13 20.69
C LEU A 211 -1.23 -4.63 21.74
N ILE A 212 -2.52 -4.77 21.47
CA ILE A 212 -3.58 -4.21 22.33
C ILE A 212 -3.94 -5.19 23.46
N ASN A 213 -4.16 -6.50 23.13
CA ASN A 213 -4.67 -7.46 24.09
C ASN A 213 -3.58 -8.14 24.93
N ALA A 214 -2.35 -8.19 24.44
CA ALA A 214 -1.26 -8.90 25.10
C ALA A 214 -0.24 -7.97 25.77
N SER A 215 -0.72 -6.92 26.44
CA SER A 215 0.12 -5.99 27.20
C SER A 215 1.28 -5.40 26.40
N ARG A 216 1.03 -5.02 25.15
CA ARG A 216 1.97 -4.43 24.20
C ARG A 216 3.05 -5.41 23.71
N PHE A 217 2.72 -6.68 23.62
CA PHE A 217 3.60 -7.64 23.00
C PHE A 217 3.75 -7.34 21.50
N ASN A 218 4.96 -6.98 21.09
CA ASN A 218 5.27 -6.64 19.70
C ASN A 218 5.38 -7.92 18.86
N ASN A 219 4.26 -8.46 18.40
CA ASN A 219 4.28 -9.59 17.48
C ASN A 219 4.31 -9.09 16.04
N MET A 220 5.46 -9.26 15.41
CA MET A 220 5.64 -8.91 14.00
C MET A 220 5.08 -10.03 13.13
N ILE A 221 4.32 -9.67 12.09
CA ILE A 221 3.78 -10.63 11.15
C ILE A 221 4.91 -11.16 10.26
N ILE A 222 5.24 -12.44 10.47
CA ILE A 222 6.23 -13.15 9.69
C ILE A 222 5.60 -14.47 9.24
N ARG A 223 5.57 -14.68 7.92
CA ARG A 223 5.02 -15.90 7.32
C ARG A 223 5.86 -17.13 7.68
N THR A 224 5.19 -18.24 7.95
CA THR A 224 5.87 -19.54 8.08
C THR A 224 6.24 -20.09 6.70
N ASN A 225 7.35 -20.81 6.66
CA ASN A 225 7.77 -21.55 5.47
C ASN A 225 7.30 -23.02 5.49
N SER A 226 6.61 -23.44 6.57
CA SER A 226 6.15 -24.82 6.70
C SER A 226 4.95 -25.07 5.80
N THR A 227 5.04 -26.10 4.97
CA THR A 227 3.96 -26.57 4.11
C THR A 227 3.37 -27.91 4.59
N VAL A 228 4.07 -28.61 5.49
CA VAL A 228 3.64 -29.87 6.09
C VAL A 228 3.44 -29.65 7.58
N TRP A 229 2.30 -30.13 8.09
CA TRP A 229 1.93 -29.97 9.48
C TRP A 229 2.12 -31.28 10.25
N ASN A 230 2.77 -31.16 11.38
CA ASN A 230 2.96 -32.17 12.43
C ASN A 230 3.32 -31.46 13.74
N ILE A 231 3.40 -32.19 14.84
CA ILE A 231 3.71 -31.64 16.17
C ILE A 231 5.00 -30.81 16.18
N SER A 232 6.06 -31.29 15.53
CA SER A 232 7.34 -30.58 15.48
C SER A 232 7.24 -29.22 14.76
N ASN A 233 6.57 -29.18 13.62
CA ASN A 233 6.37 -27.94 12.86
C ASN A 233 5.43 -26.96 13.57
N VAL A 234 4.43 -27.46 14.28
CA VAL A 234 3.55 -26.65 15.13
C VAL A 234 4.33 -26.10 16.33
N SER A 235 5.16 -26.90 17.00
CA SER A 235 6.04 -26.42 18.08
C SER A 235 6.93 -25.27 17.63
N LYS A 236 7.53 -25.40 16.44
CA LYS A 236 8.36 -24.37 15.84
C LYS A 236 7.55 -23.11 15.48
N LEU A 237 6.32 -23.27 14.96
CA LEU A 237 5.43 -22.17 14.68
C LEU A 237 5.10 -21.35 15.95
N ILE A 238 4.91 -22.03 17.09
CA ILE A 238 4.68 -21.44 18.40
C ILE A 238 5.92 -20.70 18.92
N GLU A 239 7.08 -21.35 18.84
CA GLU A 239 8.34 -20.76 19.32
C GLU A 239 8.73 -19.51 18.55
N ASP A 240 8.64 -19.58 17.23
CA ASP A 240 9.01 -18.51 16.31
C ASP A 240 7.92 -17.44 16.18
N GLN A 241 6.74 -17.65 16.76
CA GLN A 241 5.58 -16.72 16.66
C GLN A 241 5.24 -16.35 15.22
N ARG A 242 5.24 -17.35 14.33
CA ARG A 242 4.97 -17.15 12.92
C ARG A 242 3.49 -17.31 12.60
N TYR A 243 3.12 -16.81 11.42
CA TYR A 243 1.76 -16.86 10.91
C TYR A 243 1.65 -17.85 9.76
N LYS A 244 0.54 -18.55 9.71
CA LYS A 244 0.10 -19.29 8.52
C LYS A 244 -1.15 -18.66 7.94
N GLU A 245 -1.38 -18.95 6.68
CA GLU A 245 -2.61 -18.65 5.98
C GLU A 245 -3.72 -19.58 6.42
N ASP A 246 -4.89 -19.02 6.70
CA ASP A 246 -6.11 -19.78 6.95
C ASP A 246 -7.33 -19.03 6.41
N SER A 247 -8.14 -19.73 5.59
CA SER A 247 -9.31 -19.12 4.94
C SER A 247 -10.43 -18.76 5.91
N THR A 248 -10.43 -19.33 7.11
CA THR A 248 -11.43 -19.06 8.16
C THR A 248 -10.97 -18.00 9.15
N ALA A 249 -9.67 -17.68 9.17
CA ALA A 249 -9.11 -16.69 10.05
C ALA A 249 -9.47 -15.25 9.59
N PRO A 250 -9.50 -14.28 10.51
CA PRO A 250 -9.71 -12.87 10.16
C PRO A 250 -8.56 -12.31 9.34
N SER A 251 -8.89 -11.45 8.37
CA SER A 251 -7.89 -10.71 7.60
C SER A 251 -7.15 -9.69 8.48
N PHE A 252 -6.02 -9.17 8.02
CA PHE A 252 -5.29 -8.13 8.74
C PHE A 252 -6.13 -6.87 8.98
N LEU A 253 -6.93 -6.47 7.99
CA LEU A 253 -7.82 -5.32 8.15
C LEU A 253 -8.89 -5.57 9.22
N MET A 254 -9.42 -6.78 9.33
CA MET A 254 -10.38 -7.14 10.39
C MET A 254 -9.75 -7.06 11.79
N ARG A 255 -8.46 -7.37 11.91
CA ARG A 255 -7.72 -7.26 13.17
C ARG A 255 -7.60 -5.82 13.69
N LEU A 256 -7.60 -4.82 12.80
CA LEU A 256 -7.53 -3.41 13.18
C LEU A 256 -8.80 -2.92 13.92
N TYR A 257 -9.96 -3.49 13.65
CA TYR A 257 -11.21 -3.18 14.35
C TYR A 257 -11.74 -4.34 15.19
N TYR A 258 -10.84 -5.24 15.60
CA TYR A 258 -11.13 -6.37 16.47
C TYR A 258 -12.27 -7.28 16.01
N ASN A 259 -12.49 -7.39 14.73
CA ASN A 259 -13.40 -8.38 14.19
C ASN A 259 -12.65 -9.73 14.08
N MET A 260 -12.70 -10.48 15.18
CA MET A 260 -12.06 -11.80 15.30
C MET A 260 -13.03 -12.93 14.92
N SER A 261 -14.12 -12.63 14.26
CA SER A 261 -15.00 -13.65 13.68
C SER A 261 -14.34 -14.32 12.49
N SER A 262 -14.70 -15.59 12.25
CA SER A 262 -14.29 -16.26 11.01
C SER A 262 -14.71 -15.43 9.80
N GLY A 263 -13.79 -15.23 8.86
CA GLY A 263 -14.08 -14.55 7.60
C GLY A 263 -15.09 -15.34 6.77
N SER A 264 -16.35 -15.31 7.17
CA SER A 264 -17.43 -16.00 6.45
C SER A 264 -17.78 -15.21 5.19
N GLY A 265 -17.69 -15.86 4.07
CA GLY A 265 -18.29 -15.42 2.81
C GLY A 265 -17.33 -14.80 1.84
N SER A 266 -17.38 -13.57 1.53
CA SER A 266 -16.65 -12.92 0.44
C SER A 266 -15.30 -12.31 0.85
N ALA A 267 -15.00 -12.24 2.13
CA ALA A 267 -13.72 -11.78 2.62
C ALA A 267 -12.77 -12.97 2.74
N CYS A 268 -12.04 -13.21 1.71
CA CYS A 268 -10.98 -14.18 1.77
C CYS A 268 -9.93 -13.81 2.81
N CYS A 269 -9.24 -14.81 3.19
CA CYS A 269 -7.81 -14.75 3.35
C CYS A 269 -7.40 -14.08 4.63
N GLY A 270 -7.58 -14.82 5.70
CA GLY A 270 -7.00 -14.48 6.98
C GLY A 270 -5.64 -15.10 7.20
N ILE A 271 -5.06 -14.67 8.28
CA ILE A 271 -3.84 -15.24 8.85
C ILE A 271 -4.10 -15.61 10.29
N GLU A 272 -3.46 -16.67 10.76
CA GLU A 272 -3.50 -17.11 12.14
C GLU A 272 -2.11 -17.39 12.68
N SER A 273 -1.96 -17.21 13.98
CA SER A 273 -0.74 -17.56 14.71
C SER A 273 -1.11 -18.25 16.01
N PRO A 274 -0.40 -19.32 16.39
CA PRO A 274 -0.60 -19.90 17.70
C PRO A 274 -0.06 -18.98 18.78
N VAL A 275 -0.88 -18.78 19.81
CA VAL A 275 -0.53 -18.00 20.98
C VAL A 275 0.44 -18.78 21.83
N ASN A 276 1.62 -18.22 22.11
CA ASN A 276 2.55 -18.82 23.05
C ASN A 276 2.23 -18.39 24.48
N PRO A 277 1.61 -19.27 25.30
CA PRO A 277 1.16 -18.91 26.65
C PRO A 277 2.31 -18.57 27.60
N ASN A 278 3.54 -18.97 27.30
CA ASN A 278 4.71 -18.62 28.10
C ASN A 278 5.18 -17.19 27.92
N ARG A 279 5.00 -16.66 26.70
CA ARG A 279 5.39 -15.27 26.38
C ARG A 279 4.36 -14.24 26.84
N LEU A 280 3.09 -14.63 26.93
CA LEU A 280 1.98 -13.68 27.13
C LEU A 280 1.46 -13.63 28.56
N ASN A 281 2.04 -14.31 29.52
CA ASN A 281 1.58 -14.37 30.93
C ASN A 281 0.05 -14.57 31.08
N ILE A 282 -0.52 -15.44 30.25
CA ILE A 282 -1.95 -15.71 30.16
C ILE A 282 -2.36 -16.71 31.23
N ASP A 283 -3.61 -16.63 31.71
CA ASP A 283 -4.22 -17.69 32.49
C ASP A 283 -4.25 -18.99 31.68
N LYS A 284 -3.46 -19.93 32.10
CA LYS A 284 -3.20 -21.20 31.42
C LYS A 284 -4.30 -22.23 31.62
N CYS A 285 -5.29 -21.88 32.47
CA CYS A 285 -6.45 -22.73 32.72
C CYS A 285 -7.66 -22.39 31.83
N THR A 286 -7.47 -21.54 30.81
CA THR A 286 -8.55 -21.22 29.87
C THR A 286 -8.97 -22.44 29.06
N ARG A 287 -10.27 -22.57 28.82
CA ARG A 287 -10.86 -23.57 27.91
C ARG A 287 -10.95 -23.07 26.47
N LYS A 288 -10.03 -22.22 26.04
CA LYS A 288 -9.96 -21.71 24.67
C LYS A 288 -8.85 -22.37 23.88
N SER A 289 -9.03 -22.44 22.57
CA SER A 289 -7.96 -22.78 21.64
C SER A 289 -6.85 -21.71 21.69
N TYR A 290 -5.60 -22.13 21.58
CA TYR A 290 -4.45 -21.22 21.55
C TYR A 290 -4.14 -20.72 20.15
N ILE A 291 -5.12 -20.71 19.26
CA ILE A 291 -5.03 -19.95 18.01
C ILE A 291 -5.48 -18.51 18.32
N ASP A 292 -4.76 -17.53 17.85
CA ASP A 292 -4.89 -16.13 18.23
C ASP A 292 -6.34 -15.59 18.12
N TRP A 293 -6.99 -15.78 16.98
CA TRP A 293 -8.35 -15.30 16.78
C TRP A 293 -9.42 -16.07 17.57
N CYS A 294 -9.13 -17.32 17.92
CA CYS A 294 -9.92 -18.10 18.88
C CYS A 294 -9.66 -17.66 20.31
N PHE A 295 -8.41 -17.41 20.64
CA PHE A 295 -7.98 -17.06 21.99
C PHE A 295 -8.46 -15.66 22.40
N PHE A 296 -8.20 -14.67 21.56
CA PHE A 296 -8.60 -13.29 21.79
C PHE A 296 -10.06 -13.01 21.40
N GLY A 297 -10.64 -13.79 20.50
CA GLY A 297 -12.01 -13.64 20.00
C GLY A 297 -13.06 -14.42 20.77
N PRO A 298 -14.32 -14.31 20.34
CA PRO A 298 -15.45 -15.05 20.92
C PRO A 298 -15.59 -16.48 20.40
N ASN A 299 -14.89 -16.80 19.30
CA ASN A 299 -15.04 -18.06 18.57
C ASN A 299 -14.21 -19.20 19.19
N CYS A 300 -14.42 -20.43 18.67
CA CYS A 300 -13.71 -21.65 19.09
C CYS A 300 -13.83 -21.98 20.59
N ALA A 301 -14.85 -21.44 21.27
CA ALA A 301 -15.22 -21.93 22.58
C ALA A 301 -16.02 -23.23 22.41
N PRO A 302 -15.95 -24.20 23.36
CA PRO A 302 -16.87 -25.31 23.36
C PRO A 302 -18.30 -24.72 23.36
N ASP A 303 -19.14 -25.21 22.47
CA ASP A 303 -20.56 -24.83 22.48
C ASP A 303 -21.21 -25.30 23.78
N ALA A 304 -22.40 -24.77 24.09
CA ALA A 304 -23.16 -25.13 25.28
C ALA A 304 -23.54 -26.65 25.32
N ALA A 305 -23.49 -27.30 24.15
CA ALA A 305 -23.71 -28.74 23.99
C ALA A 305 -22.44 -29.60 24.16
N GLY A 306 -21.24 -28.97 24.24
CA GLY A 306 -19.99 -29.67 24.44
C GLY A 306 -19.41 -30.34 23.18
N GLU A 307 -19.92 -30.00 22.00
CA GLU A 307 -19.48 -30.60 20.73
C GLU A 307 -18.15 -30.03 20.24
N GLY A 308 -17.83 -28.78 20.59
CA GLY A 308 -16.52 -28.17 20.33
C GLY A 308 -15.50 -28.57 21.37
N LYS A 309 -14.84 -29.73 21.24
CA LYS A 309 -13.82 -30.15 22.19
C LYS A 309 -12.53 -29.35 22.03
N ILE A 310 -11.99 -28.89 23.18
CA ILE A 310 -10.63 -28.37 23.27
C ILE A 310 -9.74 -29.51 23.76
N TRP A 311 -8.63 -29.74 23.05
CA TRP A 311 -7.70 -30.80 23.30
C TRP A 311 -6.37 -30.27 23.82
N ASN A 312 -5.80 -30.92 24.83
CA ASN A 312 -4.40 -30.77 25.16
C ASN A 312 -3.56 -31.55 24.16
N ILE A 313 -2.64 -30.89 23.49
CA ILE A 313 -1.75 -31.51 22.53
C ILE A 313 -0.51 -32.04 23.26
N THR A 314 -0.40 -33.34 23.34
CA THR A 314 0.76 -34.02 23.95
C THR A 314 1.96 -33.84 23.01
N GLY A 315 3.15 -33.57 23.56
CA GLY A 315 4.37 -33.33 22.75
C GLY A 315 4.61 -31.83 22.43
N ILE A 316 3.65 -30.96 22.67
CA ILE A 316 3.87 -29.52 22.69
C ILE A 316 3.82 -29.10 24.17
N THR A 317 4.98 -28.97 24.79
CA THR A 317 5.08 -28.56 26.18
C THR A 317 5.20 -27.07 26.30
N THR A 318 4.24 -26.47 26.99
CA THR A 318 4.37 -25.10 27.46
C THR A 318 4.91 -25.11 28.88
N TYR A 319 6.12 -24.58 29.06
CA TYR A 319 6.74 -24.46 30.38
C TYR A 319 6.09 -23.36 31.20
N THR A 320 5.80 -23.61 32.49
CA THR A 320 5.34 -22.58 33.41
C THR A 320 6.34 -22.37 34.55
N PRO A 321 6.58 -21.15 34.99
CA PRO A 321 7.21 -20.88 36.27
C PRO A 321 6.41 -21.54 37.39
N GLY A 322 7.01 -22.45 38.12
CA GLY A 322 6.34 -23.21 39.19
C GLY A 322 6.14 -24.71 38.92
N GLY A 323 6.64 -25.24 37.79
CA GLY A 323 6.73 -26.69 37.57
C GLY A 323 5.45 -27.40 37.15
N LYS A 324 4.35 -26.68 36.89
CA LYS A 324 3.14 -27.27 36.29
C LYS A 324 3.19 -27.16 34.78
N PHE A 325 3.13 -28.30 34.12
CA PHE A 325 3.05 -28.40 32.67
C PHE A 325 1.58 -28.25 32.23
N TYR A 326 1.28 -27.23 31.45
CA TYR A 326 0.01 -27.15 30.76
C TYR A 326 0.23 -27.45 29.30
N GLY A 327 -0.52 -28.40 28.75
CA GLY A 327 -0.47 -28.71 27.33
C GLY A 327 -0.90 -27.54 26.48
N PHE A 328 -0.36 -27.47 25.27
CA PHE A 328 -0.86 -26.55 24.26
C PHE A 328 -2.28 -26.94 23.84
N LYS A 329 -3.18 -25.98 23.71
CA LYS A 329 -4.62 -26.24 23.52
C LYS A 329 -5.07 -25.89 22.11
N LEU A 330 -5.71 -26.84 21.44
CA LEU A 330 -6.36 -26.63 20.15
C LEU A 330 -7.80 -27.14 20.18
N ASP A 331 -8.68 -26.48 19.49
CA ASP A 331 -10.01 -27.01 19.13
C ASP A 331 -9.87 -28.11 18.06
N THR A 332 -10.94 -28.84 17.84
CA THR A 332 -10.93 -30.00 16.92
C THR A 332 -10.60 -29.61 15.47
N SER A 333 -11.10 -28.47 15.01
CA SER A 333 -10.87 -28.03 13.60
C SER A 333 -9.42 -27.63 13.37
N HIS A 334 -8.82 -26.89 14.31
CA HIS A 334 -7.40 -26.53 14.21
C HIS A 334 -6.47 -27.73 14.44
N ALA A 335 -6.80 -28.65 15.36
CA ALA A 335 -6.04 -29.88 15.51
C ALA A 335 -6.02 -30.67 14.18
N ALA A 336 -7.16 -30.80 13.50
CA ALA A 336 -7.24 -31.42 12.19
C ALA A 336 -6.44 -30.67 11.11
N SER A 337 -6.54 -29.33 11.07
CA SER A 337 -5.79 -28.50 10.11
C SER A 337 -4.28 -28.58 10.27
N TYR A 338 -3.81 -28.89 11.49
CA TYR A 338 -2.41 -29.14 11.80
C TYR A 338 -2.01 -30.63 11.73
N ASN A 339 -2.89 -31.46 11.17
CA ASN A 339 -2.69 -32.91 11.03
C ASN A 339 -2.39 -33.61 12.37
N ILE A 340 -2.99 -33.15 13.46
CA ILE A 340 -2.92 -33.72 14.79
C ILE A 340 -4.21 -34.52 15.00
N THR A 341 -4.13 -35.87 14.95
CA THR A 341 -5.30 -36.74 15.07
C THR A 341 -5.17 -37.68 16.25
N SER A 342 -6.27 -37.92 16.95
CA SER A 342 -6.30 -38.72 18.16
C SER A 342 -6.06 -40.21 17.97
N SER A 343 -6.08 -40.70 16.72
CA SER A 343 -6.25 -42.13 16.46
C SER A 343 -4.93 -42.94 16.37
N THR A 344 -3.76 -42.31 16.31
CA THR A 344 -2.53 -43.06 16.06
C THR A 344 -1.40 -42.85 17.07
N THR A 345 -1.43 -41.78 17.90
CA THR A 345 -0.25 -41.40 18.68
C THR A 345 -0.53 -41.02 20.15
N GLY A 346 -1.78 -41.00 20.59
CA GLY A 346 -2.11 -40.46 21.94
C GLY A 346 -1.84 -38.97 22.10
N GLU A 347 -1.82 -38.25 21.00
CA GLU A 347 -1.44 -36.82 20.94
C GLU A 347 -2.48 -35.87 21.48
N MET A 348 -3.72 -36.34 21.71
CA MET A 348 -4.82 -35.54 22.20
C MET A 348 -5.31 -36.05 23.56
N GLY A 349 -5.19 -35.23 24.58
CA GLY A 349 -5.69 -35.47 25.92
C GLY A 349 -6.85 -34.57 26.29
N THR A 350 -7.69 -34.96 27.24
CA THR A 350 -8.74 -34.12 27.81
C THR A 350 -8.14 -32.94 28.58
N VAL A 351 -8.75 -31.75 28.48
CA VAL A 351 -8.30 -30.59 29.24
C VAL A 351 -8.67 -30.78 30.71
N SER A 352 -7.66 -31.02 31.55
CA SER A 352 -7.79 -30.91 32.99
C SER A 352 -7.13 -29.60 33.44
N CYS A 353 -7.89 -28.74 34.11
CA CYS A 353 -7.33 -27.59 34.83
C CYS A 353 -7.10 -27.90 36.29
#